data_1e6386d584c232ca12c9a8b16632f325
#
_entry.id   1e6386d584c232ca12c9a8b16632f325
#
_cell.length_a   1.000
_cell.length_b   1.000
_cell.length_c   1.000
_cell.angle_alpha   90.00
_cell.angle_beta   90.00
_cell.angle_gamma   90.00
#
_symmetry.space_group_name_H-M   'P 1'
#
loop_
_entity.id
_entity.type
_entity.pdbx_description
1 polymer ?
#
loop_
_entity_poly.entity_id
_entity_poly.type
_entity_poly.pdbx_seq_one_letter_code
_entity_poly.pdbx_strand_id
1 'polypeptide(L)' 'MRLTRTEFEIVRTLMAAPRRVHTKRALSFAAGGDAAALEDKTVATHIGNIRAKLRATGTDDYVETVRGVGFKLRDDS' A
#
# COMPACT_ATOMS: atom_id res chain seq x y z
N MET A 1 12.21 9.61 5.26
CA MET A 1 11.72 8.25 4.93
C MET A 1 12.11 7.88 3.51
N ARG A 2 12.63 6.70 3.33
CA ARG A 2 13.05 6.24 2.00
C ARG A 2 12.25 5.01 1.61
N LEU A 3 11.52 5.10 0.53
CA LEU A 3 10.74 3.98 0.00
C LEU A 3 11.50 3.28 -1.13
N THR A 4 11.36 1.96 -1.20
CA THR A 4 11.80 1.25 -2.38
C THR A 4 10.86 1.61 -3.53
N ARG A 5 11.27 1.27 -4.75
CA ARG A 5 10.43 1.55 -5.91
C ARG A 5 9.07 0.86 -5.78
N THR A 6 9.06 -0.39 -5.33
CA THR A 6 7.80 -1.12 -5.13
C THR A 6 6.91 -0.43 -4.11
N GLU A 7 7.49 -0.05 -2.98
CA GLU A 7 6.75 0.67 -1.95
C GLU A 7 6.24 2.00 -2.45
N PHE A 8 7.06 2.71 -3.19
CA PHE A 8 6.68 4.00 -3.76
C PHE A 8 5.48 3.87 -4.69
N GLU A 9 5.49 2.87 -5.56
CA GLU A 9 4.40 2.66 -6.50
C GLU A 9 3.10 2.31 -5.76
N ILE A 10 3.19 1.52 -4.71
CA ILE A 10 2.02 1.18 -3.89
C ILE A 10 1.45 2.44 -3.23
N VAL A 11 2.30 3.22 -2.59
CA VAL A 11 1.87 4.45 -1.92
C VAL A 11 1.28 5.42 -2.93
N ARG A 12 1.93 5.57 -4.07
CA ARG A 12 1.45 6.47 -5.11
C ARG A 12 0.05 6.07 -5.58
N THR A 13 -0.19 4.77 -5.75
CA THR A 13 -1.49 4.26 -6.16
C THR A 13 -2.55 4.56 -5.10
N LEU A 14 -2.22 4.35 -3.84
CA LEU A 14 -3.13 4.66 -2.74
C LEU A 14 -3.45 6.15 -2.70
N MET A 15 -2.45 6.99 -2.90
CA MET A 15 -2.62 8.44 -2.84
C MET A 15 -3.40 8.99 -4.02
N ALA A 16 -3.36 8.32 -5.16
CA ALA A 16 -4.11 8.75 -6.33
C ALA A 16 -5.62 8.65 -6.13
N ALA A 17 -6.06 7.76 -5.26
CA ALA A 17 -7.48 7.61 -4.92
C ALA A 17 -7.58 7.26 -3.43
N PRO A 18 -7.37 8.24 -2.55
CA PRO A 18 -7.20 7.98 -1.12
C PRO A 18 -8.44 7.45 -0.41
N ARG A 19 -9.61 7.68 -0.96
CA ARG A 19 -10.84 7.16 -0.36
C ARG A 19 -11.25 5.80 -0.90
N ARG A 20 -10.56 5.35 -1.93
CA ARG A 20 -10.90 4.09 -2.56
C ARG A 20 -10.17 2.94 -1.86
N VAL A 21 -10.85 1.81 -1.75
CA VAL A 21 -10.21 0.58 -1.30
C VAL A 21 -9.54 -0.06 -2.50
N HIS A 22 -8.22 -0.26 -2.40
CA HIS A 22 -7.44 -0.88 -3.46
C HIS A 22 -7.26 -2.34 -3.13
N THR A 23 -7.65 -3.22 -4.04
CA THR A 23 -7.48 -4.65 -3.83
C THR A 23 -5.99 -5.01 -3.85
N LYS A 24 -5.67 -6.14 -3.25
CA LYS A 24 -4.30 -6.64 -3.30
C LYS A 24 -3.83 -6.82 -4.74
N ARG A 25 -4.74 -7.26 -5.60
CA ARG A 25 -4.41 -7.45 -7.01
C ARG A 25 -4.08 -6.13 -7.69
N ALA A 26 -4.86 -5.10 -7.42
CA ALA A 26 -4.61 -3.76 -7.99
C ALA A 26 -3.26 -3.23 -7.53
N LEU A 27 -2.93 -3.40 -6.25
CA LEU A 27 -1.65 -2.95 -5.72
C LEU A 27 -0.51 -3.79 -6.26
N SER A 28 -0.74 -5.07 -6.49
CA SER A 28 0.24 -5.95 -7.10
C SER A 28 0.61 -5.47 -8.50
N PHE A 29 -0.37 -5.12 -9.31
CA PHE A 29 -0.13 -4.57 -10.63
C PHE A 29 0.63 -3.25 -10.57
N ALA A 30 0.24 -2.38 -9.65
CA ALA A 30 0.89 -1.09 -9.50
C ALA A 30 2.37 -1.26 -9.13
N ALA A 31 2.67 -2.23 -8.27
CA ALA A 31 4.02 -2.45 -7.79
C ALA A 31 4.90 -3.20 -8.78
N GLY A 32 4.33 -4.19 -9.45
CA GLY A 32 5.09 -5.08 -10.31
C GLY A 32 5.00 -4.80 -11.80
N GLY A 33 4.16 -3.86 -12.18
CA GLY A 33 3.91 -3.63 -13.59
C GLY A 33 3.07 -4.74 -14.20
N ASP A 34 3.07 -4.80 -15.52
CA ASP A 34 2.24 -5.75 -16.23
C ASP A 34 2.83 -7.16 -16.29
N ALA A 35 4.12 -7.28 -16.05
CA ALA A 35 4.82 -8.54 -16.29
C ALA A 35 4.89 -9.45 -15.08
N ALA A 36 4.72 -8.94 -13.89
CA ALA A 36 4.97 -9.72 -12.69
C ALA A 36 4.06 -9.33 -11.56
N ALA A 37 2.83 -9.78 -11.62
CA ALA A 37 1.91 -9.57 -10.52
C ALA A 37 2.48 -10.25 -9.28
N LEU A 38 2.61 -9.49 -8.20
CA LEU A 38 3.09 -10.01 -6.95
C LEU A 38 2.01 -10.87 -6.31
N GLU A 39 2.43 -11.87 -5.54
CA GLU A 39 1.47 -12.64 -4.78
C GLU A 39 0.87 -11.78 -3.65
N ASP A 40 -0.33 -12.14 -3.22
CA ASP A 40 -1.03 -11.39 -2.18
C ASP A 40 -0.19 -11.19 -0.94
N LYS A 41 0.51 -12.24 -0.50
CA LYS A 41 1.34 -12.14 0.69
C LYS A 41 2.53 -11.20 0.49
N THR A 42 3.01 -11.06 -0.74
CA THR A 42 4.09 -10.13 -1.04
C THR A 42 3.59 -8.69 -0.91
N VAL A 43 2.38 -8.43 -1.38
CA VAL A 43 1.76 -7.12 -1.21
C VAL A 43 1.62 -6.80 0.28
N ALA A 44 1.14 -7.76 1.08
CA ALA A 44 1.00 -7.55 2.52
C ALA A 44 2.34 -7.25 3.17
N THR A 45 3.40 -7.90 2.72
CA THR A 45 4.75 -7.65 3.23
C THR A 45 5.19 -6.22 2.93
N HIS A 46 4.96 -5.76 1.71
CA HIS A 46 5.31 -4.39 1.34
C HIS A 46 4.50 -3.37 2.12
N ILE A 47 3.21 -3.64 2.33
CA ILE A 47 2.37 -2.76 3.15
C ILE A 47 2.91 -2.71 4.59
N GLY A 48 3.32 -3.85 5.13
CA GLY A 48 3.91 -3.89 6.47
C GLY A 48 5.16 -3.03 6.57
N ASN A 49 6.02 -3.10 5.56
CA ASN A 49 7.23 -2.28 5.51
C ASN A 49 6.91 -0.80 5.41
N ILE A 50 5.91 -0.45 4.61
CA ILE A 50 5.47 0.94 4.48
C ILE A 50 4.95 1.44 5.83
N ARG A 51 4.15 0.64 6.52
CA ARG A 51 3.63 1.00 7.84
C ARG A 51 4.76 1.24 8.84
N ALA A 52 5.76 0.37 8.83
CA ALA A 52 6.91 0.53 9.73
C ALA A 52 7.64 1.84 9.47
N LYS A 53 7.81 2.20 8.20
CA LYS A 53 8.47 3.45 7.83
C LYS A 53 7.64 4.67 8.22
N LEU A 54 6.33 4.60 8.02
CA LEU A 54 5.44 5.67 8.42
C LEU A 54 5.42 5.85 9.94
N ARG A 55 5.44 4.74 10.67
CA ARG A 55 5.48 4.80 12.12
C ARG A 55 6.75 5.51 12.61
N ALA A 56 7.86 5.26 11.93
CA ALA A 56 9.12 5.91 12.29
C ALA A 56 9.07 7.42 12.10
N THR A 57 8.17 7.92 11.27
CA THR A 57 7.99 9.36 11.08
C THR A 57 6.86 9.93 11.93
N GLY A 58 6.27 9.10 12.80
CA GLY A 58 5.19 9.54 13.66
C GLY A 58 3.81 9.47 13.02
N THR A 59 3.70 8.80 11.87
CA THR A 59 2.43 8.69 11.15
C THR A 59 1.90 7.27 11.27
N ASP A 60 1.24 6.98 12.38
CA ASP A 60 0.67 5.65 12.60
C ASP A 60 -0.65 5.48 11.87
N ASP A 61 -0.92 4.24 11.47
CA ASP A 61 -2.21 3.81 10.95
C ASP A 61 -2.68 4.57 9.72
N TYR A 62 -1.73 5.13 8.98
CA TYR A 62 -2.08 5.85 7.76
C TYR A 62 -2.61 4.91 6.66
N VAL A 63 -2.11 3.70 6.60
CA VAL A 63 -2.59 2.67 5.67
C VAL A 63 -3.49 1.73 6.43
N GLU A 64 -4.75 1.64 6.03
CA GLU A 64 -5.76 0.85 6.70
C GLU A 64 -6.04 -0.42 5.93
N THR A 65 -6.14 -1.54 6.64
CA THR A 65 -6.52 -2.82 6.04
C THR A 65 -8.03 -2.93 6.03
N VAL A 66 -8.58 -3.23 4.86
CA VAL A 66 -10.00 -3.56 4.74
C VAL A 66 -10.07 -5.07 4.56
N ARG A 67 -10.48 -5.76 5.61
CA ARG A 67 -10.45 -7.22 5.65
C ARG A 67 -11.22 -7.83 4.50
N GLY A 68 -10.57 -8.75 3.83
CA GLY A 68 -11.19 -9.48 2.73
C GLY A 68 -11.27 -8.70 1.42
N VAL A 69 -10.83 -7.44 1.40
CA VAL A 69 -10.90 -6.61 0.21
C VAL A 69 -9.53 -6.10 -0.19
N GLY A 70 -8.87 -5.34 0.67
CA GLY A 70 -7.56 -4.79 0.34
C GLY A 70 -7.13 -3.72 1.32
N PHE A 71 -6.62 -2.62 0.80
CA PHE A 71 -6.05 -1.55 1.60
C PHE A 71 -6.53 -0.19 1.11
N LYS A 72 -6.54 0.78 2.01
CA LYS A 72 -6.84 2.16 1.65
C LYS A 72 -6.08 3.08 2.59
N LEU A 73 -5.99 4.35 2.22
CA LEU A 73 -5.45 5.35 3.13
C LEU A 73 -6.52 5.71 4.15
N ARG A 74 -6.06 6.00 5.36
CA ARG A 74 -6.96 6.42 6.41
C ARG A 74 -7.56 7.78 6.07
N ASP A 75 -8.85 7.88 6.23
CA ASP A 75 -9.56 9.14 6.00
C ASP A 75 -9.77 9.82 7.35
N ASP A 76 -9.05 10.91 7.56
CA ASP A 76 -9.10 11.66 8.82
C ASP A 76 -10.03 12.85 8.75
N SER A 77 -10.79 12.97 7.71
CA SER A 77 -11.70 14.11 7.57
C SER A 77 -12.81 14.13 8.61
#